data_ac0b4fe6b24c7d6065f9b99476fb0d20
#
_entry.id   ac0b4fe6b24c7d6065f9b99476fb0d20
#
_cell.length_a   1.000
_cell.length_b   1.000
_cell.length_c   1.000
_cell.angle_alpha   90.00
_cell.angle_beta   90.00
_cell.angle_gamma   90.00
#
_symmetry.space_group_name_H-M   'P 1'
#
loop_
_entity.id
_entity.type
_entity.pdbx_description
1 polymer ?
#
loop_
_entity_poly.entity_id
_entity_poly.type
_entity_poly.pdbx_seq_one_letter_code
_entity_poly.pdbx_strand_id
1 'polypeptide(L)'
;MSGTISLNDAVPATGLDPGAAPDWRSVAPSSARLSFATPQFSCTRNERDWFLYLAYSAGERPGTVLRRFGEAYANGALVPFIPELGEPKNQRRLIRPADRTLFSFMLEIETSKRAYGRAHADGLSLSAIMRRFVVDYVRRERAARASEAALVQPKPKRMKGDRAA
;
A
#
# COMPACT_ATOMS: atom_id res chain seq x y z
N MET A 1 60.80 8.57 -15.38
CA MET A 1 59.98 9.29 -16.36
C MET A 1 58.68 9.71 -15.65
N SER A 2 58.63 10.97 -15.28
CA SER A 2 57.50 11.54 -14.51
C SER A 2 56.50 12.15 -15.49
N GLY A 3 55.36 11.55 -15.63
CA GLY A 3 54.25 12.08 -16.43
C GLY A 3 53.39 13.02 -15.59
N THR A 4 53.49 14.32 -15.82
CA THR A 4 52.68 15.37 -15.23
C THR A 4 51.30 15.36 -15.89
N ILE A 5 50.26 15.01 -15.17
CA ILE A 5 48.85 15.15 -15.62
C ILE A 5 48.50 16.62 -15.50
N SER A 6 48.30 17.28 -16.63
CA SER A 6 47.82 18.68 -16.70
C SER A 6 46.34 18.76 -16.36
N LEU A 7 46.05 19.36 -15.24
CA LEU A 7 44.68 19.69 -14.74
C LEU A 7 44.25 21.05 -15.31
N ASN A 8 44.02 21.12 -16.62
CA ASN A 8 43.42 22.32 -17.21
C ASN A 8 42.56 21.94 -18.44
N ASP A 9 41.56 21.10 -18.24
CA ASP A 9 40.42 21.12 -19.13
C ASP A 9 39.40 22.14 -18.54
N ALA A 10 39.53 23.36 -19.05
CA ALA A 10 38.63 24.44 -18.78
C ALA A 10 37.24 24.06 -19.28
N VAL A 11 36.31 23.85 -18.34
CA VAL A 11 34.85 23.78 -18.60
C VAL A 11 34.48 25.11 -19.28
N PRO A 12 33.88 25.10 -20.49
CA PRO A 12 33.43 26.31 -21.12
C PRO A 12 32.40 26.98 -20.21
N ALA A 13 32.69 28.20 -19.79
CA ALA A 13 31.73 29.05 -19.07
C ALA A 13 30.61 29.39 -20.06
N THR A 14 29.59 28.58 -20.10
CA THR A 14 28.31 28.95 -20.68
C THR A 14 27.78 30.12 -19.85
N GLY A 15 27.61 31.26 -20.51
CA GLY A 15 27.15 32.52 -19.89
C GLY A 15 25.80 32.35 -19.25
N LEU A 16 25.84 32.02 -18.00
CA LEU A 16 24.68 32.05 -17.12
C LEU A 16 24.48 33.49 -16.68
N ASP A 17 23.31 34.03 -16.94
CA ASP A 17 22.87 35.29 -16.38
C ASP A 17 23.02 35.19 -14.85
N PRO A 18 23.81 36.06 -14.18
CA PRO A 18 24.09 35.94 -12.75
C PRO A 18 22.87 36.08 -11.84
N GLY A 19 21.70 36.36 -12.41
CA GLY A 19 20.42 36.44 -11.68
C GLY A 19 19.47 35.27 -11.88
N ALA A 20 19.73 34.37 -12.83
CA ALA A 20 18.84 33.24 -13.09
C ALA A 20 19.29 31.99 -12.34
N ALA A 21 18.39 31.38 -11.56
CA ALA A 21 18.66 30.07 -10.96
C ALA A 21 18.89 29.02 -12.07
N PRO A 22 19.90 28.16 -11.93
CA PRO A 22 20.14 27.09 -12.91
C PRO A 22 18.90 26.20 -13.06
N ASP A 23 18.55 25.86 -14.31
CA ASP A 23 17.44 24.94 -14.54
C ASP A 23 17.80 23.55 -14.01
N TRP A 24 17.33 23.25 -12.79
CA TRP A 24 17.54 21.95 -12.13
C TRP A 24 17.05 20.76 -12.99
N ARG A 25 16.13 21.04 -13.97
CA ARG A 25 15.61 19.99 -14.87
C ARG A 25 16.68 19.48 -15.84
N SER A 26 17.71 20.29 -16.13
CA SER A 26 18.80 19.88 -17.00
C SER A 26 19.78 18.90 -16.34
N VAL A 27 19.86 18.92 -15.01
CA VAL A 27 20.73 18.06 -14.21
C VAL A 27 20.00 16.93 -13.49
N ALA A 28 18.65 16.96 -13.48
CA ALA A 28 17.87 15.87 -12.90
C ALA A 28 17.99 14.61 -13.77
N PRO A 29 18.39 13.46 -13.21
CA PRO A 29 18.46 12.22 -13.98
C PRO A 29 17.08 11.92 -14.57
N SER A 30 17.05 11.54 -15.84
CA SER A 30 15.81 11.27 -16.59
C SER A 30 14.94 10.17 -15.96
N SER A 31 15.53 9.30 -15.13
CA SER A 31 14.86 8.30 -14.32
C SER A 31 14.10 8.86 -13.11
N ALA A 32 14.33 10.12 -12.72
CA ALA A 32 13.67 10.74 -11.57
C ALA A 32 12.22 11.19 -11.85
N ARG A 33 11.73 11.05 -13.08
CA ARG A 33 10.34 11.30 -13.44
C ARG A 33 9.49 10.02 -13.32
N LEU A 34 9.49 9.39 -12.15
CA LEU A 34 8.46 8.40 -11.86
C LEU A 34 7.12 9.14 -11.85
N SER A 35 6.36 8.95 -12.92
CA SER A 35 5.00 9.45 -12.98
C SER A 35 4.12 8.49 -12.17
N PHE A 36 3.38 9.03 -11.21
CA PHE A 36 2.46 8.27 -10.38
C PHE A 36 1.03 8.49 -10.82
N ALA A 37 0.25 7.42 -10.85
CA ALA A 37 -1.19 7.46 -10.87
C ALA A 37 -1.71 7.45 -9.42
N THR A 38 -2.90 7.99 -9.22
CA THR A 38 -3.57 7.99 -7.91
C THR A 38 -4.89 7.21 -8.01
N PRO A 39 -4.83 5.87 -8.07
CA PRO A 39 -6.03 5.05 -8.04
C PRO A 39 -6.85 5.31 -6.78
N GLN A 40 -8.17 5.19 -6.93
CA GLN A 40 -9.11 5.32 -5.82
C GLN A 40 -9.97 4.07 -5.70
N PHE A 41 -10.34 3.73 -4.49
CA PHE A 41 -11.30 2.67 -4.23
C PHE A 41 -12.23 3.03 -3.07
N SER A 42 -13.38 2.38 -3.03
CA SER A 42 -14.38 2.58 -1.97
C SER A 42 -14.32 1.44 -0.97
N CYS A 43 -14.40 1.78 0.31
CA CYS A 43 -14.59 0.84 1.41
C CYS A 43 -15.58 1.43 2.43
N THR A 44 -15.96 0.66 3.44
CA THR A 44 -16.75 1.20 4.56
C THR A 44 -15.84 2.01 5.49
N ARG A 45 -16.45 2.92 6.28
CA ARG A 45 -15.68 3.67 7.29
C ARG A 45 -15.03 2.75 8.30
N ASN A 46 -15.75 1.72 8.73
CA ASN A 46 -15.22 0.74 9.69
C ASN A 46 -14.01 -0.05 9.12
N GLU A 47 -14.08 -0.50 7.86
CA GLU A 47 -12.94 -1.15 7.18
C GLU A 47 -11.72 -0.21 7.12
N ARG A 48 -11.95 1.06 6.78
CA ARG A 48 -10.92 2.10 6.74
C ARG A 48 -10.29 2.31 8.11
N ASP A 49 -11.10 2.53 9.13
CA ASP A 49 -10.61 2.91 10.45
C ASP A 49 -9.80 1.76 11.08
N TRP A 50 -10.24 0.52 10.91
CA TRP A 50 -9.46 -0.65 11.28
C TRP A 50 -8.14 -0.75 10.50
N PHE A 51 -8.19 -0.55 9.20
CA PHE A 51 -6.99 -0.60 8.36
C PHE A 51 -5.96 0.44 8.79
N LEU A 52 -6.38 1.69 8.99
CA LEU A 52 -5.50 2.77 9.46
C LEU A 52 -4.90 2.45 10.82
N TYR A 53 -5.73 2.02 11.77
CA TYR A 53 -5.28 1.64 13.11
C TYR A 53 -4.21 0.53 13.07
N LEU A 54 -4.46 -0.52 12.31
CA LEU A 54 -3.55 -1.66 12.22
C LEU A 54 -2.24 -1.31 11.52
N ALA A 55 -2.30 -0.56 10.41
CA ALA A 55 -1.11 -0.12 9.69
C ALA A 55 -0.22 0.77 10.56
N TYR A 56 -0.80 1.79 11.21
CA TYR A 56 -0.03 2.67 12.10
C TYR A 56 0.51 1.92 13.33
N SER A 57 -0.24 1.00 13.90
CA SER A 57 0.22 0.18 15.03
C SER A 57 1.38 -0.75 14.65
N ALA A 58 1.48 -1.13 13.38
CA ALA A 58 2.61 -1.90 12.83
C ALA A 58 3.79 -0.99 12.43
N GLY A 59 3.70 0.32 12.64
CA GLY A 59 4.72 1.29 12.22
C GLY A 59 4.75 1.55 10.72
N GLU A 60 3.73 1.14 9.98
CA GLU A 60 3.65 1.28 8.53
C GLU A 60 2.77 2.47 8.11
N ARG A 61 3.13 3.11 7.00
CA ARG A 61 2.27 4.13 6.39
C ARG A 61 1.18 3.44 5.56
N PRO A 62 -0.11 3.76 5.76
CA PRO A 62 -1.21 3.13 5.03
C PRO A 62 -1.05 3.18 3.51
N GLY A 63 -0.59 4.32 2.95
CA GLY A 63 -0.31 4.45 1.53
C GLY A 63 0.77 3.50 1.01
N THR A 64 1.77 3.16 1.82
CA THR A 64 2.80 2.16 1.48
C THR A 64 2.21 0.76 1.44
N VAL A 65 1.35 0.42 2.40
CA VAL A 65 0.65 -0.88 2.43
C VAL A 65 -0.26 -1.03 1.21
N LEU A 66 -1.05 0.01 0.88
CA LEU A 66 -1.92 0.00 -0.29
C LEU A 66 -1.13 -0.10 -1.60
N ARG A 67 0.01 0.58 -1.70
CA ARG A 67 0.90 0.45 -2.86
C ARG A 67 1.39 -0.98 -3.03
N ARG A 68 1.84 -1.64 -1.95
CA ARG A 68 2.24 -3.06 -2.00
C ARG A 68 1.11 -3.97 -2.50
N PHE A 69 -0.14 -3.72 -2.10
CA PHE A 69 -1.28 -4.49 -2.61
C PHE A 69 -1.46 -4.30 -4.12
N GLY A 70 -1.42 -3.06 -4.60
CA GLY A 70 -1.51 -2.77 -6.02
C GLY A 70 -0.37 -3.38 -6.84
N GLU A 71 0.87 -3.30 -6.34
CA GLU A 71 2.05 -3.92 -6.95
C GLU A 71 1.94 -5.45 -6.95
N ALA A 72 1.56 -6.05 -5.83
CA ALA A 72 1.37 -7.50 -5.73
C ALA A 72 0.32 -8.00 -6.73
N TYR A 73 -0.82 -7.32 -6.83
CA TYR A 73 -1.84 -7.67 -7.80
C TYR A 73 -1.35 -7.51 -9.24
N ALA A 74 -0.69 -6.40 -9.57
CA ALA A 74 -0.12 -6.17 -10.90
C ALA A 74 0.90 -7.28 -11.30
N ASN A 75 1.57 -7.87 -10.31
CA ASN A 75 2.58 -8.91 -10.47
C ASN A 75 2.03 -10.35 -10.32
N GLY A 76 0.73 -10.54 -10.29
CA GLY A 76 0.14 -11.86 -10.34
C GLY A 76 -0.47 -12.38 -9.03
N ALA A 77 -0.44 -11.62 -7.94
CA ALA A 77 -1.07 -12.07 -6.69
C ALA A 77 -2.56 -12.35 -6.89
N LEU A 78 -3.05 -13.39 -6.23
CA LEU A 78 -4.46 -13.76 -6.26
C LEU A 78 -5.27 -12.76 -5.42
N VAL A 79 -6.48 -12.46 -5.89
CA VAL A 79 -7.44 -11.66 -5.13
C VAL A 79 -7.92 -12.47 -3.93
N PRO A 80 -7.83 -11.95 -2.70
CA PRO A 80 -8.28 -12.68 -1.52
C PRO A 80 -9.77 -13.03 -1.59
N PHE A 81 -10.10 -14.25 -1.26
CA PHE A 81 -11.48 -14.65 -1.09
C PHE A 81 -12.02 -14.20 0.26
N ILE A 82 -13.06 -13.39 0.24
CA ILE A 82 -13.71 -12.84 1.43
C ILE A 82 -15.18 -13.24 1.40
N PRO A 83 -15.60 -14.25 2.19
CA PRO A 83 -16.96 -14.76 2.17
C PRO A 83 -18.03 -13.68 2.35
N GLU A 84 -17.78 -12.73 3.25
CA GLU A 84 -18.73 -11.66 3.59
C GLU A 84 -18.93 -10.65 2.46
N LEU A 85 -17.98 -10.57 1.54
CA LEU A 85 -18.05 -9.71 0.36
C LEU A 85 -18.65 -10.43 -0.87
N GLY A 86 -18.90 -11.74 -0.78
CA GLY A 86 -19.44 -12.53 -1.89
C GLY A 86 -18.55 -12.52 -3.14
N GLU A 87 -19.15 -12.76 -4.30
CA GLU A 87 -18.46 -12.69 -5.58
C GLU A 87 -17.97 -11.29 -5.92
N PRO A 88 -16.73 -11.11 -6.46
CA PRO A 88 -16.16 -9.80 -6.75
C PRO A 88 -17.00 -8.92 -7.69
N LYS A 89 -17.78 -9.54 -8.57
CA LYS A 89 -18.57 -8.85 -9.62
C LYS A 89 -19.72 -7.98 -9.07
N ASN A 90 -20.17 -8.23 -7.84
CA ASN A 90 -21.38 -7.61 -7.28
C ASN A 90 -21.13 -6.49 -6.26
N GLN A 91 -19.91 -6.05 -6.07
CA GLN A 91 -19.52 -5.20 -4.92
C GLN A 91 -20.05 -3.76 -4.94
N ARG A 92 -20.47 -3.22 -6.07
CA ARG A 92 -21.00 -1.84 -6.12
C ARG A 92 -22.26 -1.64 -5.25
N ARG A 93 -22.99 -2.72 -4.96
CA ARG A 93 -24.25 -2.68 -4.19
C ARG A 93 -24.08 -2.90 -2.69
N LEU A 94 -22.90 -3.31 -2.24
CA LEU A 94 -22.68 -3.76 -0.84
C LEU A 94 -22.30 -2.64 0.14
N ILE A 95 -21.99 -1.44 -0.34
CA ILE A 95 -21.68 -0.32 0.55
C ILE A 95 -22.82 0.69 0.48
N ARG A 96 -23.51 0.87 1.60
CA ARG A 96 -24.50 1.95 1.73
C ARG A 96 -23.80 3.30 1.51
N PRO A 97 -24.42 4.25 0.80
CA PRO A 97 -23.80 5.56 0.54
C PRO A 97 -23.32 6.27 1.80
N ALA A 98 -24.09 6.16 2.92
CA ALA A 98 -23.76 6.76 4.20
C ALA A 98 -22.50 6.17 4.85
N ASP A 99 -22.16 4.91 4.54
CA ASP A 99 -21.02 4.20 5.12
C ASP A 99 -19.80 4.23 4.19
N ARG A 100 -19.96 4.76 2.98
CA ARG A 100 -18.90 4.78 1.98
C ARG A 100 -17.83 5.82 2.30
N THR A 101 -16.59 5.41 2.20
CA THR A 101 -15.44 6.31 2.17
C THR A 101 -14.53 5.97 0.99
N LEU A 102 -13.75 6.96 0.55
CA LEU A 102 -12.78 6.80 -0.52
C LEU A 102 -11.38 6.73 0.06
N PHE A 103 -10.62 5.77 -0.45
CA PHE A 103 -9.18 5.72 -0.30
C PHE A 103 -8.50 6.05 -1.62
N SER A 104 -7.42 6.81 -1.54
CA SER A 104 -6.49 7.00 -2.66
C SER A 104 -5.09 6.56 -2.25
N PHE A 105 -4.31 6.09 -3.20
CA PHE A 105 -2.92 5.70 -3.00
C PHE A 105 -2.12 5.96 -4.26
N MET A 106 -0.80 6.06 -4.11
CA MET A 106 0.08 6.32 -5.24
C MET A 106 0.62 5.00 -5.79
N LEU A 107 0.52 4.83 -7.10
CA LEU A 107 1.06 3.68 -7.81
C LEU A 107 1.81 4.19 -9.04
N GLU A 108 2.97 3.61 -9.34
CA GLU A 108 3.70 3.92 -10.56
C GLU A 108 2.79 3.71 -11.79
N ILE A 109 2.86 4.60 -12.79
CA ILE A 109 1.93 4.57 -13.93
C ILE A 109 1.94 3.22 -14.65
N GLU A 110 3.10 2.64 -14.91
CA GLU A 110 3.18 1.36 -15.63
C GLU A 110 2.62 0.21 -14.78
N THR A 111 2.85 0.22 -13.48
CA THR A 111 2.25 -0.73 -12.54
C THR A 111 0.74 -0.54 -12.46
N SER A 112 0.27 0.71 -12.46
CA SER A 112 -1.16 1.05 -12.49
C SER A 112 -1.83 0.52 -13.76
N LYS A 113 -1.23 0.74 -14.93
CA LYS A 113 -1.73 0.21 -16.22
C LYS A 113 -1.83 -1.32 -16.19
N ARG A 114 -0.80 -2.00 -15.68
CA ARG A 114 -0.83 -3.47 -15.54
C ARG A 114 -1.94 -3.93 -14.60
N ALA A 115 -2.09 -3.27 -13.45
CA ALA A 115 -3.15 -3.59 -12.48
C ALA A 115 -4.55 -3.41 -13.08
N TYR A 116 -4.80 -2.30 -13.78
CA TYR A 116 -6.07 -2.07 -14.45
C TYR A 116 -6.31 -3.04 -15.60
N GLY A 117 -5.30 -3.31 -16.43
CA GLY A 117 -5.40 -4.27 -17.53
C GLY A 117 -5.74 -5.67 -17.05
N ARG A 118 -5.08 -6.12 -15.97
CA ARG A 118 -5.38 -7.40 -15.34
C ARG A 118 -6.79 -7.42 -14.74
N ALA A 119 -7.17 -6.37 -14.00
CA ALA A 119 -8.51 -6.28 -13.42
C ALA A 119 -9.60 -6.39 -14.50
N HIS A 120 -9.40 -5.72 -15.64
CA HIS A 120 -10.31 -5.81 -16.77
C HIS A 120 -10.35 -7.22 -17.35
N ALA A 121 -9.21 -7.88 -17.52
CA ALA A 121 -9.13 -9.26 -18.01
C ALA A 121 -9.81 -10.24 -17.05
N ASP A 122 -9.69 -10.04 -15.74
CA ASP A 122 -10.34 -10.83 -14.70
C ASP A 122 -11.86 -10.50 -14.58
N GLY A 123 -12.37 -9.53 -15.34
CA GLY A 123 -13.76 -9.06 -15.24
C GLY A 123 -14.09 -8.35 -13.95
N LEU A 124 -13.08 -7.75 -13.29
CA LEU A 124 -13.18 -7.08 -12.00
C LEU A 124 -12.86 -5.58 -12.12
N SER A 125 -13.21 -4.81 -11.11
CA SER A 125 -12.70 -3.46 -10.95
C SER A 125 -11.51 -3.43 -9.98
N LEU A 126 -10.51 -2.60 -10.25
CA LEU A 126 -9.37 -2.44 -9.32
C LEU A 126 -9.86 -1.99 -7.94
N SER A 127 -10.92 -1.19 -7.87
CA SER A 127 -11.56 -0.79 -6.61
C SER A 127 -12.07 -1.99 -5.79
N ALA A 128 -12.72 -2.95 -6.44
CA ALA A 128 -13.19 -4.16 -5.79
C ALA A 128 -12.04 -5.04 -5.27
N ILE A 129 -10.97 -5.11 -6.05
CA ILE A 129 -9.76 -5.87 -5.72
C ILE A 129 -9.07 -5.25 -4.51
N MET A 130 -8.83 -3.94 -4.53
CA MET A 130 -8.15 -3.22 -3.45
C MET A 130 -8.93 -3.32 -2.13
N ARG A 131 -10.25 -3.22 -2.17
CA ARG A 131 -11.09 -3.42 -0.98
C ARG A 131 -10.88 -4.81 -0.38
N ARG A 132 -10.79 -5.86 -1.21
CA ARG A 132 -10.56 -7.22 -0.73
C ARG A 132 -9.21 -7.37 -0.05
N PHE A 133 -8.15 -6.80 -0.60
CA PHE A 133 -6.84 -6.78 0.05
C PHE A 133 -6.88 -6.07 1.42
N VAL A 134 -7.59 -4.95 1.52
CA VAL A 134 -7.74 -4.21 2.79
C VAL A 134 -8.51 -5.05 3.82
N VAL A 135 -9.63 -5.66 3.44
CA VAL A 135 -10.42 -6.49 4.36
C VAL A 135 -9.64 -7.73 4.79
N ASP A 136 -8.92 -8.36 3.89
CA ASP A 136 -8.08 -9.52 4.21
C ASP A 136 -6.93 -9.14 5.17
N TYR A 137 -6.27 -8.02 4.93
CA TYR A 137 -5.25 -7.49 5.82
C TYR A 137 -5.82 -7.27 7.23
N VAL A 138 -6.96 -6.59 7.34
CA VAL A 138 -7.63 -6.34 8.63
C VAL A 138 -7.95 -7.65 9.35
N ARG A 139 -8.46 -8.64 8.65
CA ARG A 139 -8.81 -9.96 9.23
C ARG A 139 -7.56 -10.67 9.77
N ARG A 140 -6.51 -10.73 8.98
CA ARG A 140 -5.25 -11.41 9.37
C ARG A 140 -4.59 -10.73 10.57
N GLU A 141 -4.46 -9.42 10.54
CA GLU A 141 -3.85 -8.67 11.64
C GLU A 141 -4.65 -8.78 12.94
N ARG A 142 -5.98 -8.75 12.85
CA ARG A 142 -6.84 -8.94 14.04
C ARG A 142 -6.73 -10.35 14.60
N ALA A 143 -6.69 -11.38 13.74
CA ALA A 143 -6.50 -12.76 14.16
C ALA A 143 -5.13 -12.98 14.82
N ALA A 144 -4.06 -12.42 14.27
CA ALA A 144 -2.71 -12.50 14.85
C ALA A 144 -2.68 -11.90 16.25
N ARG A 145 -3.24 -10.70 16.44
CA ARG A 145 -3.30 -10.03 17.75
C ARG A 145 -4.16 -10.79 18.76
N ALA A 146 -5.28 -11.38 18.33
CA ALA A 146 -6.10 -12.21 19.20
C ALA A 146 -5.34 -13.45 19.67
N SER A 147 -4.55 -14.08 18.80
CA SER A 147 -3.71 -15.23 19.13
C SER A 147 -2.60 -14.85 20.12
N GLU A 148 -1.94 -13.71 19.93
CA GLU A 148 -0.93 -13.20 20.87
C GLU A 148 -1.53 -12.91 22.23
N ALA A 149 -2.69 -12.25 22.28
CA ALA A 149 -3.39 -11.96 23.54
C ALA A 149 -3.79 -13.24 24.29
N ALA A 150 -4.19 -14.29 23.55
CA ALA A 150 -4.52 -15.59 24.15
C ALA A 150 -3.30 -16.31 24.75
N LEU A 151 -2.11 -16.12 24.17
CA LEU A 151 -0.86 -16.70 24.69
C LEU A 151 -0.36 -16.00 25.95
N VAL A 152 -0.67 -14.71 26.11
CA VAL A 152 -0.25 -13.89 27.25
C VAL A 152 -1.17 -14.09 28.47
N GLN A 153 -2.38 -14.61 28.30
CA GLN A 153 -3.27 -14.87 29.43
C GLN A 153 -2.71 -16.01 30.30
N PRO A 154 -2.44 -15.79 31.61
CA PRO A 154 -2.00 -16.85 32.51
C PRO A 154 -3.08 -17.92 32.57
N LYS A 155 -2.68 -19.20 32.37
CA LYS A 155 -3.59 -20.34 32.54
C LYS A 155 -4.33 -20.19 33.87
N PRO A 156 -5.68 -20.29 33.89
CA PRO A 156 -6.40 -20.23 35.15
C PRO A 156 -5.86 -21.26 36.10
N LYS A 157 -5.38 -20.82 37.27
CA LYS A 157 -5.00 -21.72 38.34
C LYS A 157 -6.16 -22.66 38.61
N ARG A 158 -6.02 -23.96 38.29
CA ARG A 158 -6.97 -24.97 38.74
C ARG A 158 -7.09 -24.82 40.24
N MET A 159 -8.18 -24.29 40.71
CA MET A 159 -8.53 -24.38 42.12
C MET A 159 -8.56 -25.87 42.46
N LYS A 160 -7.56 -26.32 43.26
CA LYS A 160 -7.59 -27.61 43.91
C LYS A 160 -8.87 -27.60 44.76
N GLY A 161 -9.85 -28.39 44.32
CA GLY A 161 -11.05 -28.59 45.14
C GLY A 161 -10.68 -29.02 46.54
N ASP A 162 -11.11 -28.24 47.52
CA ASP A 162 -11.17 -28.69 48.91
C ASP A 162 -12.05 -29.93 48.97
N ARG A 163 -11.40 -31.08 49.16
CA ARG A 163 -12.05 -32.26 49.66
C ARG A 163 -12.40 -31.96 51.10
N ALA A 164 -13.62 -31.50 51.34
CA ALA A 164 -14.22 -31.59 52.66
C ALA A 164 -14.48 -33.10 52.98
N ALA A 165 -13.90 -33.52 54.04
CA ALA A 165 -14.18 -34.82 54.69
C ALA A 165 -15.56 -34.84 55.35
#